data_2dcaf8e1820014ccf126afc7cb70bb31
#
_entry.id   2dcaf8e1820014ccf126afc7cb70bb31
#
_cell.length_a   1.000
_cell.length_b   1.000
_cell.length_c   1.000
_cell.angle_alpha   90.00
_cell.angle_beta   90.00
_cell.angle_gamma   90.00
#
_symmetry.space_group_name_H-M   'P 1'
#
loop_
_entity.id
_entity.type
_entity.pdbx_description
1 polymer ?
#
loop_
_entity_poly.entity_id
_entity_poly.type
_entity_poly.pdbx_seq_one_letter_code
_entity_poly.pdbx_strand_id
1 'polypeptide(L)'
;STYSEYLTRIWSQDNVLKEMSKAGVDVRVFSNGLYFSKEATRYIDNVGRGETAVSSYGLLTQKLYKVTGFTFAPHLAKQQFWFDTAEFNEAKQSTDSYVESDAKFIADYNKSGFTIADSVNKAFRFYHLDGLHPPFTLGADGKKSNDATRETANIALMNMILTMMEDMKEKGVYDDANIIITSDHGDKNKAEWTLLLIKEAGHTGPMETNHAPVSGFDLPVILGDLFDISVDGRTYGMHLSELTESTERERHFFENTSGSSRVLIREFMTNSDAGDVDALTPVAVYEDDVNQPYALGTELS
;
A
#
# COMPACT_ATOMS: atom_id res chain seq x y z
N SER A 1 14.32 11.81 13.08
CA SER A 1 13.94 12.30 11.72
C SER A 1 12.45 12.59 11.65
N THR A 2 12.06 13.58 10.88
CA THR A 2 10.63 13.81 10.60
C THR A 2 10.10 12.70 9.69
N TYR A 3 8.78 12.51 9.69
CA TYR A 3 8.13 11.54 8.77
C TYR A 3 8.49 11.81 7.30
N SER A 4 8.59 13.07 6.91
CA SER A 4 9.00 13.47 5.55
C SER A 4 10.45 13.06 5.21
N GLU A 5 11.38 13.21 6.16
CA GLU A 5 12.77 12.75 5.97
C GLU A 5 12.86 11.23 5.87
N TYR A 6 12.07 10.51 6.68
CA TYR A 6 11.95 9.07 6.62
C TYR A 6 11.46 8.61 5.24
N LEU A 7 10.37 9.17 4.73
CA LEU A 7 9.87 8.86 3.39
C LEU A 7 10.89 9.20 2.31
N THR A 8 11.53 10.36 2.39
CA THR A 8 12.55 10.76 1.41
C THR A 8 13.68 9.74 1.35
N ARG A 9 14.12 9.24 2.50
CA ARG A 9 15.17 8.23 2.56
C ARG A 9 14.72 6.90 1.95
N ILE A 10 13.52 6.39 2.31
CA ILE A 10 13.00 5.14 1.76
C ILE A 10 12.89 5.22 0.24
N TRP A 11 12.29 6.29 -0.28
CA TRP A 11 12.08 6.45 -1.70
C TRP A 11 13.37 6.78 -2.48
N SER A 12 14.45 7.18 -1.80
CA SER A 12 15.77 7.37 -2.40
C SER A 12 16.55 6.06 -2.59
N GLN A 13 16.22 5.03 -1.80
CA GLN A 13 16.89 3.73 -1.88
C GLN A 13 16.50 2.99 -3.16
N ASP A 14 17.32 2.02 -3.55
CA ASP A 14 16.99 1.13 -4.65
C ASP A 14 15.81 0.22 -4.25
N ASN A 15 14.84 0.14 -5.13
CA ASN A 15 13.63 -0.65 -4.95
C ASN A 15 13.13 -1.15 -6.31
N VAL A 16 12.24 -2.15 -6.28
CA VAL A 16 11.74 -2.80 -7.49
C VAL A 16 11.03 -1.83 -8.45
N LEU A 17 10.29 -0.83 -7.93
CA LEU A 17 9.59 0.16 -8.78
C LEU A 17 10.56 1.05 -9.55
N LYS A 18 11.67 1.41 -8.91
CA LYS A 18 12.73 2.19 -9.54
C LYS A 18 13.44 1.39 -10.65
N GLU A 19 13.67 0.12 -10.41
CA GLU A 19 14.26 -0.77 -11.44
C GLU A 19 13.29 -1.01 -12.60
N MET A 20 11.97 -1.18 -12.31
CA MET A 20 10.93 -1.24 -13.35
C MET A 20 10.94 0.03 -14.22
N SER A 21 10.96 1.20 -13.61
CA SER A 21 11.00 2.48 -14.35
C SER A 21 12.27 2.60 -15.21
N LYS A 22 13.43 2.20 -14.70
CA LYS A 22 14.68 2.13 -15.49
C LYS A 22 14.57 1.18 -16.68
N ALA A 23 13.83 0.08 -16.54
CA ALA A 23 13.57 -0.88 -17.60
C ALA A 23 12.48 -0.43 -18.59
N GLY A 24 11.96 0.79 -18.45
CA GLY A 24 10.96 1.37 -19.35
C GLY A 24 9.52 0.90 -19.09
N VAL A 25 9.23 0.39 -17.89
CA VAL A 25 7.88 0.05 -17.47
C VAL A 25 7.15 1.33 -17.05
N ASP A 26 5.92 1.54 -17.54
CA ASP A 26 5.01 2.58 -17.05
C ASP A 26 4.49 2.18 -15.66
N VAL A 27 5.05 2.81 -14.63
CA VAL A 27 4.80 2.49 -13.21
C VAL A 27 3.77 3.45 -12.65
N ARG A 28 2.59 2.93 -12.26
CA ARG A 28 1.56 3.74 -11.60
C ARG A 28 1.11 3.09 -10.30
N VAL A 29 0.99 3.93 -9.28
CA VAL A 29 0.58 3.53 -7.93
C VAL A 29 -0.65 4.33 -7.52
N PHE A 30 -1.68 3.62 -7.09
CA PHE A 30 -2.94 4.16 -6.60
C PHE A 30 -3.03 3.88 -5.11
N SER A 31 -2.66 4.84 -4.30
CA SER A 31 -2.61 4.73 -2.85
C SER A 31 -2.77 6.10 -2.20
N ASN A 32 -2.84 6.13 -0.88
CA ASN A 32 -2.91 7.39 -0.14
C ASN A 32 -1.63 8.21 -0.35
N GLY A 33 -1.79 9.46 -0.76
CA GLY A 33 -0.68 10.38 -1.05
C GLY A 33 0.27 10.65 0.12
N LEU A 34 -0.13 10.30 1.35
CA LEU A 34 0.72 10.43 2.54
C LEU A 34 1.94 9.51 2.53
N TYR A 35 1.92 8.45 1.72
CA TYR A 35 3.02 7.47 1.65
C TYR A 35 4.13 7.86 0.67
N PHE A 36 3.99 8.96 -0.07
CA PHE A 36 4.95 9.35 -1.09
C PHE A 36 5.81 10.54 -0.67
N SER A 37 7.08 10.50 -1.09
CA SER A 37 7.96 11.67 -1.07
C SER A 37 8.17 12.20 -2.48
N LYS A 38 8.79 13.38 -2.59
CA LYS A 38 9.20 13.94 -3.87
C LYS A 38 10.13 13.02 -4.68
N GLU A 39 10.87 12.14 -4.03
CA GLU A 39 11.76 11.18 -4.70
C GLU A 39 10.99 10.16 -5.52
N ALA A 40 9.80 9.74 -5.06
CA ALA A 40 8.93 8.80 -5.77
C ALA A 40 8.49 9.35 -7.14
N THR A 41 8.35 10.67 -7.29
CA THR A 41 7.94 11.30 -8.57
C THR A 41 8.93 11.11 -9.71
N ARG A 42 10.11 10.59 -9.41
CA ARG A 42 11.16 10.35 -10.41
C ARG A 42 10.96 9.06 -11.19
N TYR A 43 10.17 8.13 -10.63
CA TYR A 43 10.01 6.80 -11.22
C TYR A 43 8.60 6.21 -11.06
N ILE A 44 7.66 6.97 -10.52
CA ILE A 44 6.24 6.62 -10.52
C ILE A 44 5.52 7.66 -11.38
N ASP A 45 4.90 7.20 -12.47
CA ASP A 45 4.44 8.05 -13.56
C ASP A 45 3.17 8.83 -13.22
N ASN A 46 2.38 8.39 -12.24
CA ASN A 46 1.16 9.06 -11.78
C ASN A 46 1.30 9.79 -10.44
N VAL A 47 2.50 9.84 -9.87
CA VAL A 47 2.79 10.64 -8.68
C VAL A 47 3.16 12.04 -9.13
N GLY A 48 2.31 13.02 -8.83
CA GLY A 48 2.52 14.40 -9.23
C GLY A 48 3.80 15.00 -8.68
N ARG A 49 4.45 15.79 -9.49
CA ARG A 49 5.71 16.45 -9.17
C ARG A 49 5.58 17.58 -8.15
N GLY A 50 4.63 17.46 -7.21
CA GLY A 50 4.58 18.27 -6.01
C GLY A 50 3.99 19.67 -6.17
N GLU A 51 3.28 19.95 -7.24
CA GLU A 51 2.36 21.08 -7.26
C GLU A 51 1.01 20.59 -6.71
N THR A 52 0.81 20.76 -5.42
CA THR A 52 -0.53 20.68 -4.83
C THR A 52 -1.33 21.85 -5.40
N ALA A 53 -1.98 21.64 -6.52
CA ALA A 53 -2.93 22.59 -7.01
C ALA A 53 -4.06 22.70 -5.99
N VAL A 54 -4.36 23.89 -5.55
CA VAL A 54 -5.50 24.17 -4.69
C VAL A 54 -6.75 24.04 -5.57
N SER A 55 -7.63 23.10 -5.26
CA SER A 55 -8.85 22.85 -6.02
C SER A 55 -9.76 24.08 -6.09
N SER A 56 -9.75 24.86 -5.02
CA SER A 56 -10.52 26.10 -4.90
C SER A 56 -9.90 27.02 -3.87
N TYR A 57 -9.49 28.21 -4.29
CA TYR A 57 -9.04 29.24 -3.37
C TYR A 57 -10.14 29.67 -2.38
N GLY A 58 -11.41 29.61 -2.79
CA GLY A 58 -12.55 29.88 -1.90
C GLY A 58 -12.64 28.85 -0.78
N LEU A 59 -12.50 27.57 -1.11
CA LEU A 59 -12.52 26.49 -0.12
C LEU A 59 -11.31 26.56 0.81
N LEU A 60 -10.12 26.82 0.27
CA LEU A 60 -8.91 27.02 1.08
C LEU A 60 -9.09 28.19 2.06
N THR A 61 -9.61 29.33 1.60
CA THR A 61 -9.87 30.50 2.44
C THR A 61 -10.86 30.17 3.56
N GLN A 62 -11.91 29.43 3.26
CA GLN A 62 -12.88 28.97 4.27
C GLN A 62 -12.22 28.08 5.33
N LYS A 63 -11.36 27.14 4.92
CA LYS A 63 -10.64 26.26 5.85
C LYS A 63 -9.64 27.07 6.70
N LEU A 64 -8.88 27.96 6.10
CA LEU A 64 -7.97 28.87 6.83
C LEU A 64 -8.72 29.77 7.82
N TYR A 65 -9.91 30.27 7.46
CA TYR A 65 -10.77 31.01 8.37
C TYR A 65 -11.18 30.18 9.60
N LYS A 66 -11.58 28.91 9.41
CA LYS A 66 -11.88 27.98 10.51
C LYS A 66 -10.65 27.77 11.41
N VAL A 67 -9.47 27.49 10.85
CA VAL A 67 -8.23 27.30 11.63
C VAL A 67 -7.87 28.56 12.41
N THR A 68 -7.94 29.71 11.77
CA THR A 68 -7.63 31.01 12.41
C THR A 68 -8.61 31.30 13.53
N GLY A 69 -9.91 31.10 13.28
CA GLY A 69 -10.93 31.25 14.29
C GLY A 69 -10.74 30.29 15.48
N PHE A 70 -10.48 29.02 15.21
CA PHE A 70 -10.19 28.04 16.26
C PHE A 70 -8.95 28.39 17.09
N THR A 71 -7.92 28.92 16.45
CA THR A 71 -6.65 29.29 17.12
C THR A 71 -6.82 30.53 18.00
N PHE A 72 -7.44 31.58 17.49
CA PHE A 72 -7.41 32.92 18.10
C PHE A 72 -8.75 33.33 18.77
N ALA A 73 -9.86 32.65 18.53
CA ALA A 73 -11.13 32.98 19.19
C ALA A 73 -11.11 32.67 20.69
N PRO A 74 -11.86 33.43 21.50
CA PRO A 74 -12.08 33.08 22.91
C PRO A 74 -12.65 31.67 23.04
N HIS A 75 -12.31 30.98 24.13
CA HIS A 75 -12.64 29.57 24.35
C HIS A 75 -14.10 29.22 24.07
N LEU A 76 -15.03 30.07 24.50
CA LEU A 76 -16.48 29.87 24.28
C LEU A 76 -16.91 29.93 22.81
N ALA A 77 -16.14 30.61 21.96
CA ALA A 77 -16.44 30.74 20.54
C ALA A 77 -15.72 29.67 19.67
N LYS A 78 -14.77 28.93 20.23
CA LYS A 78 -13.97 27.96 19.46
C LYS A 78 -14.79 26.86 18.81
N GLN A 79 -15.91 26.44 19.44
CA GLN A 79 -16.79 25.42 18.88
C GLN A 79 -17.36 25.81 17.50
N GLN A 80 -17.57 27.10 17.24
CA GLN A 80 -18.07 27.59 15.95
C GLN A 80 -17.04 27.46 14.82
N PHE A 81 -15.76 27.30 15.19
CA PHE A 81 -14.64 27.17 14.27
C PHE A 81 -14.07 25.74 14.27
N TRP A 82 -14.78 24.80 14.88
CA TRP A 82 -14.33 23.41 14.88
C TRP A 82 -14.13 22.91 13.44
N PHE A 83 -13.05 22.20 13.21
CA PHE A 83 -12.75 21.57 11.93
C PHE A 83 -12.14 20.20 12.16
N ASP A 84 -12.39 19.28 11.22
CA ASP A 84 -11.67 18.03 11.10
C ASP A 84 -10.49 18.22 10.14
N THR A 85 -9.35 17.64 10.47
CA THR A 85 -8.17 17.64 9.56
C THR A 85 -8.49 16.98 8.22
N ALA A 86 -9.40 16.01 8.18
CA ALA A 86 -9.89 15.40 6.95
C ALA A 86 -10.57 16.42 5.99
N GLU A 87 -11.18 17.49 6.53
CA GLU A 87 -11.76 18.54 5.70
C GLU A 87 -10.74 19.25 4.79
N PHE A 88 -9.44 19.22 5.13
CA PHE A 88 -8.40 19.83 4.30
C PHE A 88 -8.11 19.02 3.04
N ASN A 89 -8.41 17.73 3.03
CA ASN A 89 -8.23 16.89 1.86
C ASN A 89 -9.15 17.31 0.72
N GLU A 90 -10.32 17.88 1.04
CA GLU A 90 -11.25 18.41 0.03
C GLU A 90 -10.69 19.64 -0.72
N ALA A 91 -9.78 20.37 -0.11
CA ALA A 91 -9.14 21.54 -0.71
C ALA A 91 -7.93 21.19 -1.58
N LYS A 92 -7.46 19.95 -1.53
CA LYS A 92 -6.38 19.47 -2.38
C LYS A 92 -7.00 18.98 -3.69
N GLN A 93 -6.59 19.56 -4.79
CA GLN A 93 -6.81 18.94 -6.08
C GLN A 93 -5.63 18.00 -6.31
N SER A 94 -5.87 16.73 -6.17
CA SER A 94 -5.00 15.74 -6.77
C SER A 94 -5.32 15.72 -8.26
N THR A 95 -4.43 16.24 -9.08
CA THR A 95 -4.46 16.05 -10.53
C THR A 95 -4.02 14.63 -10.89
N ASP A 96 -3.56 13.90 -9.89
CA ASP A 96 -3.01 12.58 -10.04
C ASP A 96 -3.90 11.59 -9.31
N SER A 97 -4.04 10.44 -9.90
CA SER A 97 -4.89 9.30 -9.59
C SER A 97 -4.60 8.65 -8.22
N TYR A 98 -4.45 9.45 -7.16
CA TYR A 98 -4.41 8.92 -5.81
C TYR A 98 -5.79 8.49 -5.36
N VAL A 99 -5.84 7.36 -4.67
CA VAL A 99 -7.02 6.92 -3.96
C VAL A 99 -7.22 7.83 -2.74
N GLU A 100 -8.17 8.75 -2.82
CA GLU A 100 -8.55 9.60 -1.67
C GLU A 100 -9.41 8.82 -0.68
N SER A 101 -10.23 7.90 -1.20
CA SER A 101 -11.01 6.90 -0.47
C SER A 101 -11.41 5.79 -1.42
N ASP A 102 -11.60 4.58 -0.91
CA ASP A 102 -12.03 3.44 -1.72
C ASP A 102 -13.36 3.71 -2.44
N ALA A 103 -14.33 4.34 -1.75
CA ALA A 103 -15.61 4.67 -2.35
C ALA A 103 -15.46 5.62 -3.55
N LYS A 104 -14.56 6.59 -3.45
CA LYS A 104 -14.25 7.49 -4.58
C LYS A 104 -13.54 6.76 -5.70
N PHE A 105 -12.54 5.93 -5.37
CA PHE A 105 -11.83 5.13 -6.35
C PHE A 105 -12.79 4.21 -7.12
N ILE A 106 -13.68 3.48 -6.43
CA ILE A 106 -14.69 2.61 -7.03
C ILE A 106 -15.61 3.41 -7.95
N ALA A 107 -16.08 4.57 -7.50
CA ALA A 107 -16.96 5.42 -8.29
C ALA A 107 -16.27 5.95 -9.56
N ASP A 108 -15.03 6.38 -9.47
CA ASP A 108 -14.24 6.90 -10.58
C ASP A 108 -13.91 5.76 -11.57
N TYR A 109 -13.54 4.60 -11.05
CA TYR A 109 -13.27 3.43 -11.88
C TYR A 109 -14.52 2.95 -12.63
N ASN A 110 -15.67 2.84 -11.95
CA ASN A 110 -16.94 2.46 -12.58
C ASN A 110 -17.39 3.43 -13.66
N LYS A 111 -16.97 4.69 -13.58
CA LYS A 111 -17.28 5.71 -14.58
C LYS A 111 -16.36 5.64 -15.79
N SER A 112 -15.09 5.34 -15.61
CA SER A 112 -14.05 5.55 -16.62
C SER A 112 -13.29 4.29 -17.00
N GLY A 113 -13.31 3.25 -16.14
CA GLY A 113 -12.46 2.07 -16.28
C GLY A 113 -10.98 2.43 -16.30
N PHE A 114 -10.18 1.56 -16.88
CA PHE A 114 -8.80 1.89 -17.27
C PHE A 114 -8.69 2.05 -18.79
N THR A 115 -7.66 2.74 -19.22
CA THR A 115 -7.36 2.94 -20.65
C THR A 115 -6.10 2.19 -21.03
N ILE A 116 -6.10 1.59 -22.22
CA ILE A 116 -4.91 1.05 -22.85
C ILE A 116 -4.29 2.18 -23.66
N ALA A 117 -2.99 2.42 -23.48
CA ALA A 117 -2.25 3.39 -24.26
C ALA A 117 -1.31 2.64 -25.23
N ASP A 118 -1.49 2.84 -26.52
CA ASP A 118 -0.69 2.17 -27.57
C ASP A 118 0.82 2.43 -27.46
N SER A 119 1.20 3.50 -26.75
CA SER A 119 2.60 3.85 -26.51
C SER A 119 3.23 3.11 -25.34
N VAL A 120 2.46 2.34 -24.56
CA VAL A 120 2.94 1.63 -23.37
C VAL A 120 3.08 0.14 -23.67
N ASN A 121 4.31 -0.34 -23.75
CA ASN A 121 4.60 -1.76 -24.00
C ASN A 121 4.54 -2.62 -22.74
N LYS A 122 4.99 -2.08 -21.61
CA LYS A 122 4.98 -2.76 -20.31
C LYS A 122 4.42 -1.80 -19.27
N ALA A 123 3.46 -2.27 -18.46
CA ALA A 123 2.78 -1.47 -17.46
C ALA A 123 2.75 -2.21 -16.12
N PHE A 124 3.04 -1.49 -15.04
CA PHE A 124 2.81 -1.94 -13.67
C PHE A 124 1.75 -1.05 -13.03
N ARG A 125 0.75 -1.66 -12.40
CA ARG A 125 -0.34 -0.97 -11.70
C ARG A 125 -0.47 -1.53 -10.30
N PHE A 126 -0.26 -0.70 -9.30
CA PHE A 126 -0.42 -1.07 -7.90
C PHE A 126 -1.59 -0.31 -7.29
N TYR A 127 -2.54 -1.05 -6.75
CA TYR A 127 -3.73 -0.50 -6.08
C TYR A 127 -3.70 -0.88 -4.61
N HIS A 128 -3.61 0.12 -3.74
CA HIS A 128 -3.65 -0.05 -2.29
C HIS A 128 -4.95 0.55 -1.76
N LEU A 129 -5.90 -0.31 -1.40
CA LEU A 129 -7.22 0.04 -0.91
C LEU A 129 -7.30 -0.22 0.59
N ASP A 130 -7.91 0.71 1.33
CA ASP A 130 -7.98 0.68 2.80
C ASP A 130 -9.22 -0.06 3.34
N GLY A 131 -10.10 -0.55 2.48
CA GLY A 131 -11.49 -0.97 2.78
C GLY A 131 -11.69 -1.93 3.93
N LEU A 132 -10.72 -2.77 4.27
CA LEU A 132 -10.79 -3.67 5.42
C LEU A 132 -10.15 -3.10 6.69
N HIS A 133 -9.69 -1.85 6.66
CA HIS A 133 -9.14 -1.17 7.84
C HIS A 133 -10.26 -0.47 8.64
N PRO A 134 -10.37 -0.69 9.97
CA PRO A 134 -11.31 0.07 10.82
C PRO A 134 -10.92 1.56 10.92
N PRO A 135 -11.90 2.48 11.01
CA PRO A 135 -13.34 2.24 10.98
C PRO A 135 -13.83 1.94 9.55
N PHE A 136 -14.70 0.92 9.44
CA PHE A 136 -15.26 0.56 8.14
C PHE A 136 -16.18 1.66 7.63
N THR A 137 -16.00 2.07 6.38
CA THR A 137 -16.79 3.15 5.77
C THR A 137 -17.41 2.75 4.44
N LEU A 138 -17.17 1.53 3.97
CA LEU A 138 -17.57 1.05 2.66
C LEU A 138 -18.75 0.09 2.74
N GLY A 139 -19.89 0.49 2.17
CA GLY A 139 -21.06 -0.38 2.00
C GLY A 139 -20.84 -1.42 0.90
N ALA A 140 -21.62 -2.49 0.89
CA ALA A 140 -21.50 -3.58 -0.09
C ALA A 140 -21.67 -3.12 -1.55
N ASP A 141 -22.32 -1.98 -1.78
CA ASP A 141 -22.49 -1.34 -3.09
C ASP A 141 -21.30 -0.47 -3.51
N GLY A 142 -20.21 -0.47 -2.74
CA GLY A 142 -19.02 0.33 -2.99
C GLY A 142 -19.16 1.81 -2.64
N LYS A 143 -20.26 2.22 -1.98
CA LYS A 143 -20.46 3.60 -1.56
C LYS A 143 -20.16 3.79 -0.09
N LYS A 144 -19.89 5.04 0.30
CA LYS A 144 -19.71 5.38 1.70
C LYS A 144 -20.99 5.12 2.50
N SER A 145 -20.87 4.41 3.62
CA SER A 145 -21.97 4.05 4.51
C SER A 145 -21.55 4.21 5.96
N ASN A 146 -22.49 4.74 6.79
CA ASN A 146 -22.29 4.82 8.23
C ASN A 146 -22.56 3.47 8.93
N ASP A 147 -23.25 2.55 8.25
CA ASP A 147 -23.57 1.20 8.75
C ASP A 147 -22.60 0.15 8.15
N ALA A 148 -21.45 0.59 7.65
CA ALA A 148 -20.46 -0.29 7.06
C ALA A 148 -19.90 -1.26 8.11
N THR A 149 -19.69 -2.49 7.67
CA THR A 149 -19.07 -3.57 8.44
C THR A 149 -17.87 -4.13 7.67
N ARG A 150 -17.07 -4.97 8.32
CA ARG A 150 -16.00 -5.71 7.64
C ARG A 150 -16.56 -6.51 6.46
N GLU A 151 -17.72 -7.15 6.64
CA GLU A 151 -18.35 -7.97 5.61
C GLU A 151 -18.77 -7.11 4.39
N THR A 152 -19.45 -5.97 4.61
CA THR A 152 -19.86 -5.11 3.51
C THR A 152 -18.68 -4.52 2.76
N ALA A 153 -17.61 -4.13 3.47
CA ALA A 153 -16.39 -3.64 2.87
C ALA A 153 -15.69 -4.72 2.04
N ASN A 154 -15.62 -5.95 2.55
CA ASN A 154 -15.03 -7.08 1.81
C ASN A 154 -15.80 -7.39 0.52
N ILE A 155 -17.14 -7.41 0.58
CA ILE A 155 -17.99 -7.60 -0.61
C ILE A 155 -17.71 -6.52 -1.66
N ALA A 156 -17.63 -5.26 -1.25
CA ALA A 156 -17.36 -4.15 -2.16
C ALA A 156 -15.98 -4.27 -2.83
N LEU A 157 -14.95 -4.63 -2.07
CA LEU A 157 -13.59 -4.80 -2.61
C LEU A 157 -13.50 -5.99 -3.57
N MET A 158 -14.11 -7.13 -3.20
CA MET A 158 -14.14 -8.30 -4.09
C MET A 158 -14.88 -7.99 -5.38
N ASN A 159 -16.03 -7.30 -5.32
CA ASN A 159 -16.75 -6.85 -6.51
C ASN A 159 -15.91 -5.90 -7.37
N MET A 160 -15.15 -5.00 -6.74
CA MET A 160 -14.24 -4.12 -7.47
C MET A 160 -13.15 -4.89 -8.22
N ILE A 161 -12.50 -5.85 -7.55
CA ILE A 161 -11.49 -6.71 -8.18
C ILE A 161 -12.09 -7.48 -9.37
N LEU A 162 -13.27 -8.08 -9.19
CA LEU A 162 -13.96 -8.77 -10.27
C LEU A 162 -14.29 -7.85 -11.44
N THR A 163 -14.77 -6.63 -11.17
CA THR A 163 -15.04 -5.61 -12.20
C THR A 163 -13.78 -5.25 -12.97
N MET A 164 -12.64 -5.10 -12.28
CA MET A 164 -11.35 -4.84 -12.93
C MET A 164 -10.93 -6.01 -13.83
N MET A 165 -11.11 -7.24 -13.38
CA MET A 165 -10.78 -8.43 -14.18
C MET A 165 -11.69 -8.57 -15.41
N GLU A 166 -12.98 -8.27 -15.27
CA GLU A 166 -13.92 -8.27 -16.39
C GLU A 166 -13.56 -7.20 -17.42
N ASP A 167 -13.24 -5.99 -16.98
CA ASP A 167 -12.79 -4.91 -17.85
C ASP A 167 -11.47 -5.27 -18.59
N MET A 168 -10.55 -5.98 -17.91
CA MET A 168 -9.34 -6.51 -18.55
C MET A 168 -9.65 -7.56 -19.61
N LYS A 169 -10.65 -8.43 -19.39
CA LYS A 169 -11.11 -9.42 -20.38
C LYS A 169 -11.76 -8.74 -21.58
N GLU A 170 -12.65 -7.77 -21.34
CA GLU A 170 -13.31 -7.01 -22.41
C GLU A 170 -12.29 -6.26 -23.29
N LYS A 171 -11.20 -5.78 -22.69
CA LYS A 171 -10.13 -5.09 -23.40
C LYS A 171 -9.05 -6.02 -23.99
N GLY A 172 -9.18 -7.34 -23.77
CA GLY A 172 -8.28 -8.35 -24.31
C GLY A 172 -6.88 -8.35 -23.72
N VAL A 173 -6.71 -7.87 -22.48
CA VAL A 173 -5.40 -7.84 -21.79
C VAL A 173 -5.32 -8.79 -20.60
N TYR A 174 -6.42 -9.44 -20.22
CA TYR A 174 -6.47 -10.31 -19.05
C TYR A 174 -5.53 -11.51 -19.17
N ASP A 175 -5.49 -12.16 -20.31
CA ASP A 175 -4.71 -13.38 -20.51
C ASP A 175 -3.20 -13.10 -20.42
N ASP A 176 -2.77 -11.96 -20.95
CA ASP A 176 -1.36 -11.53 -20.96
C ASP A 176 -0.93 -10.80 -19.69
N ALA A 177 -1.84 -10.62 -18.73
CA ALA A 177 -1.52 -9.93 -17.48
C ALA A 177 -1.10 -10.90 -16.37
N ASN A 178 -0.07 -10.53 -15.63
CA ASN A 178 0.20 -11.05 -14.30
C ASN A 178 -0.67 -10.28 -13.30
N ILE A 179 -1.44 -11.00 -12.47
CA ILE A 179 -2.32 -10.39 -11.47
C ILE A 179 -1.93 -10.91 -10.10
N ILE A 180 -1.60 -10.02 -9.18
CA ILE A 180 -1.30 -10.35 -7.79
C ILE A 180 -2.34 -9.65 -6.91
N ILE A 181 -3.00 -10.42 -6.04
CA ILE A 181 -3.91 -9.91 -5.02
C ILE A 181 -3.34 -10.32 -3.68
N THR A 182 -3.06 -9.34 -2.83
CA THR A 182 -2.47 -9.60 -1.52
C THR A 182 -2.98 -8.61 -0.47
N SER A 183 -2.67 -8.86 0.80
CA SER A 183 -2.85 -7.92 1.89
C SER A 183 -1.51 -7.67 2.59
N ASP A 184 -1.36 -6.50 3.19
CA ASP A 184 -0.17 -6.11 3.95
C ASP A 184 -0.04 -6.88 5.28
N HIS A 185 -1.17 -7.17 5.93
CA HIS A 185 -1.28 -7.99 7.15
C HIS A 185 -2.68 -8.58 7.30
N GLY A 186 -2.82 -9.54 8.20
CA GLY A 186 -4.10 -10.05 8.70
C GLY A 186 -4.67 -9.18 9.83
N ASP A 187 -5.67 -9.69 10.56
CA ASP A 187 -6.21 -9.01 11.75
C ASP A 187 -5.14 -9.01 12.87
N LYS A 188 -4.76 -7.82 13.33
CA LYS A 188 -3.73 -7.64 14.38
C LYS A 188 -4.06 -8.32 15.72
N ASN A 189 -5.35 -8.63 15.95
CA ASN A 189 -5.82 -9.27 17.18
C ASN A 189 -6.02 -10.78 17.04
N LYS A 190 -5.72 -11.33 15.86
CA LYS A 190 -5.83 -12.74 15.55
C LYS A 190 -4.63 -13.17 14.72
N ALA A 191 -4.19 -14.39 14.90
CA ALA A 191 -3.22 -15.01 14.01
C ALA A 191 -3.91 -15.34 12.66
N GLU A 192 -4.12 -14.33 11.84
CA GLU A 192 -4.70 -14.48 10.51
C GLU A 192 -3.62 -14.36 9.44
N TRP A 193 -3.65 -15.25 8.48
CA TRP A 193 -2.73 -15.22 7.34
C TRP A 193 -3.08 -14.08 6.39
N THR A 194 -2.07 -13.56 5.74
CA THR A 194 -2.26 -12.66 4.62
C THR A 194 -2.69 -13.43 3.39
N LEU A 195 -3.59 -12.84 2.60
CA LEU A 195 -3.96 -13.38 1.31
C LEU A 195 -2.82 -13.19 0.31
N LEU A 196 -2.51 -14.22 -0.49
CA LEU A 196 -1.69 -14.09 -1.68
C LEU A 196 -2.29 -14.95 -2.80
N LEU A 197 -2.79 -14.31 -3.84
CA LEU A 197 -3.24 -14.94 -5.07
C LEU A 197 -2.38 -14.43 -6.22
N ILE A 198 -1.90 -15.34 -7.06
CA ILE A 198 -1.09 -15.02 -8.23
C ILE A 198 -1.72 -15.68 -9.44
N LYS A 199 -2.03 -14.89 -10.48
CA LYS A 199 -2.31 -15.38 -11.83
C LYS A 199 -1.16 -14.95 -12.71
N GLU A 200 -0.44 -15.91 -13.28
CA GLU A 200 0.60 -15.64 -14.26
C GLU A 200 0.00 -15.39 -15.66
N ALA A 201 0.72 -14.60 -16.46
CA ALA A 201 0.37 -14.39 -17.87
C ALA A 201 0.27 -15.74 -18.62
N GLY A 202 -0.77 -15.89 -19.45
CA GLY A 202 -1.03 -17.12 -20.20
C GLY A 202 -1.58 -18.29 -19.40
N HIS A 203 -1.74 -18.18 -18.07
CA HIS A 203 -2.35 -19.25 -17.27
C HIS A 203 -3.84 -19.38 -17.56
N THR A 204 -4.28 -20.59 -17.90
CA THR A 204 -5.67 -20.91 -18.26
C THR A 204 -6.30 -22.01 -17.39
N GLY A 205 -5.59 -22.49 -16.37
CA GLY A 205 -6.04 -23.53 -15.47
C GLY A 205 -7.00 -23.03 -14.37
N PRO A 206 -7.59 -23.96 -13.61
CA PRO A 206 -8.32 -23.61 -12.40
C PRO A 206 -7.35 -23.01 -11.34
N MET A 207 -7.93 -22.35 -10.34
CA MET A 207 -7.16 -21.94 -9.17
C MET A 207 -6.67 -23.16 -8.39
N GLU A 208 -5.39 -23.18 -8.09
CA GLU A 208 -4.75 -24.21 -7.26
C GLU A 208 -4.28 -23.59 -5.96
N THR A 209 -4.31 -24.36 -4.87
CA THR A 209 -3.75 -23.95 -3.58
C THR A 209 -2.33 -24.48 -3.50
N ASN A 210 -1.39 -23.60 -3.16
CA ASN A 210 0.00 -23.94 -2.90
C ASN A 210 0.32 -23.58 -1.43
N HIS A 211 0.85 -24.55 -0.68
CA HIS A 211 1.23 -24.40 0.73
C HIS A 211 2.71 -24.04 0.91
N ALA A 212 3.33 -23.47 -0.09
CA ALA A 212 4.70 -22.98 0.02
C ALA A 212 4.85 -21.93 1.14
N PRO A 213 5.98 -21.91 1.86
CA PRO A 213 6.22 -20.97 2.96
C PRO A 213 6.57 -19.57 2.43
N VAL A 214 5.57 -18.84 1.93
CA VAL A 214 5.72 -17.48 1.37
C VAL A 214 5.96 -16.46 2.48
N SER A 215 6.68 -15.39 2.14
CA SER A 215 6.91 -14.22 2.97
C SER A 215 6.65 -12.93 2.19
N GLY A 216 6.31 -11.84 2.87
CA GLY A 216 6.20 -10.51 2.24
C GLY A 216 7.49 -10.04 1.56
N PHE A 217 8.64 -10.57 1.97
CA PHE A 217 9.94 -10.30 1.35
C PHE A 217 10.10 -10.92 -0.05
N ASP A 218 9.25 -11.88 -0.40
CA ASP A 218 9.28 -12.50 -1.73
C ASP A 218 8.66 -11.60 -2.79
N LEU A 219 7.70 -10.73 -2.42
CA LEU A 219 6.98 -9.90 -3.39
C LEU A 219 7.89 -9.05 -4.30
N PRO A 220 8.92 -8.35 -3.80
CA PRO A 220 9.83 -7.63 -4.67
C PRO A 220 10.59 -8.53 -5.64
N VAL A 221 10.96 -9.74 -5.21
CA VAL A 221 11.68 -10.72 -6.04
C VAL A 221 10.75 -11.28 -7.10
N ILE A 222 9.53 -11.69 -6.71
CA ILE A 222 8.48 -12.16 -7.63
C ILE A 222 8.17 -11.08 -8.68
N LEU A 223 8.02 -9.82 -8.28
CA LEU A 223 7.83 -8.72 -9.23
C LEU A 223 9.02 -8.56 -10.17
N GLY A 224 10.25 -8.75 -9.67
CA GLY A 224 11.44 -8.76 -10.50
C GLY A 224 11.39 -9.85 -11.56
N ASP A 225 11.03 -11.07 -11.18
CA ASP A 225 10.88 -12.21 -12.09
C ASP A 225 9.85 -11.94 -13.19
N LEU A 226 8.67 -11.43 -12.82
CA LEU A 226 7.59 -11.15 -13.75
C LEU A 226 7.92 -10.05 -14.79
N PHE A 227 8.87 -9.18 -14.49
CA PHE A 227 9.30 -8.11 -15.39
C PHE A 227 10.70 -8.36 -16.02
N ASP A 228 11.32 -9.49 -15.71
CA ASP A 228 12.71 -9.81 -16.12
C ASP A 228 13.70 -8.73 -15.62
N ILE A 229 13.57 -8.39 -14.35
CA ILE A 229 14.39 -7.36 -13.68
C ILE A 229 15.13 -7.98 -12.51
N SER A 230 16.44 -7.80 -12.45
CA SER A 230 17.21 -8.19 -11.28
C SER A 230 16.87 -7.28 -10.09
N VAL A 231 16.38 -7.88 -9.01
CA VAL A 231 16.18 -7.21 -7.74
C VAL A 231 17.33 -7.56 -6.82
N ASP A 232 18.30 -6.67 -6.72
CA ASP A 232 19.55 -6.90 -6.01
C ASP A 232 19.35 -6.93 -4.48
N GLY A 233 20.07 -7.88 -3.83
CA GLY A 233 20.49 -7.79 -2.43
C GLY A 233 19.41 -7.96 -1.35
N ARG A 234 18.27 -8.56 -1.61
CA ARG A 234 17.26 -8.84 -0.59
C ARG A 234 17.52 -10.19 0.08
N THR A 235 18.09 -10.14 1.28
CA THR A 235 18.59 -11.27 2.06
C THR A 235 17.53 -12.34 2.39
N TYR A 236 16.22 -12.04 2.27
CA TYR A 236 15.14 -12.92 2.72
C TYR A 236 14.12 -13.29 1.63
N GLY A 237 14.17 -12.69 0.45
CA GLY A 237 13.21 -12.97 -0.63
C GLY A 237 13.64 -14.17 -1.47
N MET A 238 12.67 -14.94 -1.96
CA MET A 238 12.85 -16.07 -2.86
C MET A 238 12.14 -15.85 -4.19
N HIS A 239 12.64 -16.49 -5.23
CA HIS A 239 12.00 -16.52 -6.54
C HIS A 239 10.73 -17.34 -6.53
N LEU A 240 9.73 -16.98 -7.34
CA LEU A 240 8.46 -17.72 -7.41
C LEU A 240 8.69 -19.20 -7.78
N SER A 241 9.64 -19.47 -8.67
CA SER A 241 10.00 -20.84 -9.09
C SER A 241 10.62 -21.70 -7.98
N GLU A 242 11.11 -21.10 -6.90
CA GLU A 242 11.70 -21.78 -5.75
C GLU A 242 10.67 -22.04 -4.65
N LEU A 243 9.51 -21.40 -4.73
CA LEU A 243 8.43 -21.47 -3.74
C LEU A 243 7.51 -22.67 -4.03
N THR A 244 7.87 -23.82 -3.49
CA THR A 244 7.13 -25.08 -3.59
C THR A 244 6.68 -25.55 -2.21
N GLU A 245 5.72 -26.49 -2.16
CA GLU A 245 5.28 -27.10 -0.90
C GLU A 245 6.41 -27.83 -0.14
N SER A 246 7.45 -28.22 -0.84
CA SER A 246 8.62 -28.88 -0.23
C SER A 246 9.73 -27.91 0.15
N THR A 247 9.53 -26.62 -0.04
CA THR A 247 10.54 -25.59 0.31
C THR A 247 10.64 -25.47 1.81
N GLU A 248 11.83 -25.73 2.35
CA GLU A 248 12.16 -25.48 3.75
C GLU A 248 12.93 -24.16 3.86
N ARG A 249 12.42 -23.21 4.64
CA ARG A 249 13.09 -21.92 4.83
C ARG A 249 12.74 -21.28 6.16
N GLU A 250 13.67 -20.52 6.67
CA GLU A 250 13.42 -19.57 7.75
C GLU A 250 12.76 -18.32 7.20
N ARG A 251 11.69 -17.86 7.88
CA ARG A 251 11.00 -16.61 7.55
C ARG A 251 11.14 -15.64 8.70
N HIS A 252 11.51 -14.42 8.38
CA HIS A 252 11.72 -13.36 9.35
C HIS A 252 10.51 -12.43 9.41
N PHE A 253 10.15 -12.02 10.61
CA PHE A 253 9.06 -11.11 10.91
C PHE A 253 9.58 -9.99 11.79
N PHE A 254 9.17 -8.77 11.51
CA PHE A 254 9.59 -7.60 12.26
C PHE A 254 8.37 -6.93 12.89
N GLU A 255 8.38 -6.82 14.22
CA GLU A 255 7.37 -6.11 14.99
C GLU A 255 7.93 -4.75 15.40
N ASN A 256 7.20 -3.69 15.08
CA ASN A 256 7.55 -2.34 15.50
C ASN A 256 6.65 -1.90 16.65
N THR A 257 7.23 -1.57 17.78
CA THR A 257 6.53 -0.97 18.91
C THR A 257 6.61 0.55 18.79
N SER A 258 5.60 1.16 18.19
CA SER A 258 5.46 2.62 18.13
C SER A 258 4.73 3.17 19.36
N GLY A 259 5.14 4.30 19.88
CA GLY A 259 4.43 5.02 20.94
C GLY A 259 5.29 5.56 22.08
N SER A 260 6.59 5.27 22.10
CA SER A 260 7.57 5.88 23.01
C SER A 260 8.56 6.76 22.21
N SER A 261 9.39 7.52 22.91
CA SER A 261 10.52 8.25 22.32
C SER A 261 11.57 7.31 21.67
N ARG A 262 11.40 6.01 21.84
CA ARG A 262 12.24 4.96 21.28
C ARG A 262 11.37 4.01 20.48
N VAL A 263 11.82 3.64 19.31
CA VAL A 263 11.21 2.61 18.47
C VAL A 263 12.00 1.33 18.72
N LEU A 264 11.33 0.32 19.26
CA LEU A 264 11.91 -1.02 19.35
C LEU A 264 11.40 -1.83 18.16
N ILE A 265 12.31 -2.40 17.40
CA ILE A 265 12.03 -3.36 16.34
C ILE A 265 12.46 -4.72 16.87
N ARG A 266 11.50 -5.63 16.97
CA ARG A 266 11.76 -7.02 17.36
C ARG A 266 11.76 -7.87 16.12
N GLU A 267 12.78 -8.67 15.97
CA GLU A 267 12.89 -9.66 14.90
C GLU A 267 12.54 -11.03 15.45
N PHE A 268 11.68 -11.71 14.77
CA PHE A 268 11.29 -13.10 15.01
C PHE A 268 11.55 -13.92 13.77
N MET A 269 11.79 -15.20 13.96
CA MET A 269 12.00 -16.18 12.92
C MET A 269 11.11 -17.39 13.13
N THR A 270 10.60 -17.97 12.05
CA THR A 270 9.94 -19.28 12.05
C THR A 270 10.25 -20.05 10.78
N ASN A 271 10.31 -21.37 10.90
CA ASN A 271 10.28 -22.33 9.79
C ASN A 271 8.97 -23.13 9.72
N SER A 272 8.03 -22.81 10.62
CA SER A 272 6.72 -23.45 10.74
C SER A 272 5.63 -22.66 10.02
N ASP A 273 4.38 -23.05 10.18
CA ASP A 273 3.24 -22.30 9.69
C ASP A 273 3.18 -20.89 10.30
N ALA A 274 2.92 -19.87 9.49
CA ALA A 274 2.84 -18.48 9.93
C ALA A 274 1.65 -18.20 10.88
N GLY A 275 0.63 -19.06 10.87
CA GLY A 275 -0.49 -19.02 11.80
C GLY A 275 -0.15 -19.56 13.20
N ASP A 276 0.97 -20.23 13.35
CA ASP A 276 1.44 -20.73 14.64
C ASP A 276 2.33 -19.68 15.33
N VAL A 277 1.70 -18.83 16.14
CA VAL A 277 2.41 -17.77 16.87
C VAL A 277 3.38 -18.34 17.92
N ASP A 278 3.15 -19.56 18.40
CA ASP A 278 4.01 -20.22 19.36
C ASP A 278 5.31 -20.74 18.72
N ALA A 279 5.32 -20.85 17.39
CA ALA A 279 6.50 -21.21 16.61
C ALA A 279 7.43 -20.04 16.30
N LEU A 280 7.05 -18.81 16.66
CA LEU A 280 7.90 -17.62 16.49
C LEU A 280 9.03 -17.62 17.51
N THR A 281 10.26 -17.67 17.03
CA THR A 281 11.46 -17.61 17.85
C THR A 281 12.05 -16.20 17.80
N PRO A 282 12.22 -15.50 18.94
CA PRO A 282 12.91 -14.21 18.96
C PRO A 282 14.36 -14.33 18.48
N VAL A 283 14.79 -13.46 17.57
CA VAL A 283 16.14 -13.43 17.01
C VAL A 283 16.93 -12.25 17.54
N ALA A 284 16.37 -11.03 17.43
CA ALA A 284 17.06 -9.81 17.83
C ALA A 284 16.07 -8.72 18.23
N VAL A 285 16.59 -7.73 18.95
CA VAL A 285 15.88 -6.48 19.27
C VAL A 285 16.77 -5.32 18.86
N TYR A 286 16.22 -4.43 18.05
CA TYR A 286 16.90 -3.23 17.59
C TYR A 286 16.27 -2.02 18.28
N GLU A 287 17.09 -1.09 18.79
CA GLU A 287 16.64 0.17 19.36
C GLU A 287 16.98 1.31 18.41
N ASP A 288 15.97 2.08 18.01
CA ASP A 288 16.16 3.28 17.20
C ASP A 288 15.68 4.50 18.00
N ASP A 289 16.55 5.49 18.16
CA ASP A 289 16.19 6.76 18.78
C ASP A 289 15.55 7.65 17.71
N VAL A 290 14.24 7.86 17.81
CA VAL A 290 13.47 8.70 16.90
C VAL A 290 13.95 10.16 16.84
N ASN A 291 14.78 10.58 17.80
CA ASN A 291 15.36 11.92 17.85
C ASN A 291 16.76 12.01 17.21
N GLN A 292 17.32 10.90 16.79
CA GLN A 292 18.61 10.88 16.10
C GLN A 292 18.44 10.55 14.61
N PRO A 293 19.25 11.14 13.70
CA PRO A 293 19.28 10.71 12.32
C PRO A 293 19.72 9.24 12.31
N TYR A 294 18.91 8.43 11.71
CA TYR A 294 18.97 6.99 11.62
C TYR A 294 20.39 6.44 11.52
N ALA A 295 20.91 5.93 12.59
CA ALA A 295 21.88 4.86 12.55
C ALA A 295 21.08 3.54 12.52
N LEU A 296 21.42 2.60 11.66
CA LEU A 296 20.89 1.24 11.70
C LEU A 296 20.90 0.76 13.15
N GLY A 297 19.77 0.25 13.63
CA GLY A 297 19.60 -0.15 15.02
C GLY A 297 20.80 -0.96 15.52
N THR A 298 21.21 -0.68 16.71
CA THR A 298 22.25 -1.46 17.39
C THR A 298 21.58 -2.69 17.96
N GLU A 299 22.09 -3.85 17.63
CA GLU A 299 21.70 -5.11 18.25
C GLU A 299 21.92 -4.99 19.76
N LEU A 300 20.84 -5.15 20.55
CA LEU A 300 20.97 -5.19 22.00
C LEU A 300 21.43 -6.59 22.39
N SER A 301 22.68 -6.69 22.78
CA SER A 301 23.28 -7.92 23.34
C SER A 301 22.69 -8.28 24.70
#